data_a5c33858d8dbcc6542c816289fdf0ad0
#
_entry.id   a5c33858d8dbcc6542c816289fdf0ad0
#
_cell.length_a   1.000
_cell.length_b   1.000
_cell.length_c   1.000
_cell.angle_alpha   90.00
_cell.angle_beta   90.00
_cell.angle_gamma   90.00
#
_symmetry.space_group_name_H-M   'P 1'
#
loop_
_entity.id
_entity.type
_entity.pdbx_description
1 polymer ?
#
loop_
_entity_poly.entity_id
_entity_poly.type
_entity_poly.pdbx_seq_one_letter_code
_entity_poly.pdbx_strand_id
1 'polypeptide(L)'
;MKVNFRRTWQISLIMAVLMLVIGIAIAPRDVDLYAQHMETLMAKGDYQEALKVGERSDKTNRKLLQLRMEALNHEHLLGERLFQYPITGKGDEFIKKGGDYELCGYLINKDLDRFAEVLPRHYKIDKQLPRYYKQALIQYNHLRSTRPVNYQDEVLETDYQDMQRLEAQYPDKKARQVAVFRQYEGTYWYFYAYLH
;
A
#
# COMPACT_ATOMS: atom_id res chain seq x y z
N MET A 1 -17.61 -11.74 -61.42
CA MET A 1 -16.91 -10.80 -60.52
C MET A 1 -15.97 -11.58 -59.62
N LYS A 2 -14.64 -11.62 -59.90
CA LYS A 2 -13.69 -12.34 -59.05
C LYS A 2 -13.38 -11.48 -57.84
N VAL A 3 -13.98 -11.81 -56.68
CA VAL A 3 -13.66 -11.14 -55.41
C VAL A 3 -12.19 -11.48 -55.10
N ASN A 4 -11.36 -10.45 -54.96
CA ASN A 4 -9.93 -10.62 -54.63
C ASN A 4 -9.82 -11.02 -53.15
N PHE A 5 -9.93 -12.32 -52.88
CA PHE A 5 -9.95 -12.93 -51.56
C PHE A 5 -8.74 -12.52 -50.68
N ARG A 6 -7.60 -12.27 -51.29
CA ARG A 6 -6.39 -11.77 -50.63
C ARG A 6 -6.56 -10.34 -50.08
N ARG A 7 -7.26 -9.48 -50.83
CA ARG A 7 -7.47 -8.08 -50.46
C ARG A 7 -8.56 -7.92 -49.35
N THR A 8 -9.60 -8.71 -49.42
CA THR A 8 -10.63 -8.77 -48.38
C THR A 8 -10.12 -9.28 -47.06
N TRP A 9 -9.25 -10.32 -47.08
CA TRP A 9 -8.64 -10.85 -45.86
C TRP A 9 -7.68 -9.85 -45.21
N GLN A 10 -6.87 -9.12 -45.98
CA GLN A 10 -6.00 -8.06 -45.46
C GLN A 10 -6.78 -6.93 -44.83
N ILE A 11 -7.90 -6.49 -45.41
CA ILE A 11 -8.77 -5.45 -44.83
C ILE A 11 -9.40 -5.92 -43.53
N SER A 12 -9.87 -7.16 -43.47
CA SER A 12 -10.44 -7.75 -42.25
C SER A 12 -9.41 -7.84 -41.13
N LEU A 13 -8.16 -8.22 -41.45
CA LEU A 13 -7.07 -8.27 -40.47
C LEU A 13 -6.74 -6.87 -39.93
N ILE A 14 -6.63 -5.88 -40.80
CA ILE A 14 -6.36 -4.49 -40.40
C ILE A 14 -7.48 -3.97 -39.51
N MET A 15 -8.75 -4.22 -39.85
CA MET A 15 -9.90 -3.84 -39.05
C MET A 15 -9.91 -4.51 -37.68
N ALA A 16 -9.56 -5.82 -37.62
CA ALA A 16 -9.46 -6.53 -36.36
C ALA A 16 -8.35 -6.00 -35.44
N VAL A 17 -7.18 -5.69 -36.02
CA VAL A 17 -6.07 -5.08 -35.29
C VAL A 17 -6.44 -3.68 -34.80
N LEU A 18 -7.11 -2.89 -35.65
CA LEU A 18 -7.56 -1.55 -35.27
C LEU A 18 -8.59 -1.58 -34.13
N MET A 19 -9.55 -2.50 -34.20
CA MET A 19 -10.53 -2.73 -33.13
C MET A 19 -9.86 -3.19 -31.83
N LEU A 20 -8.85 -4.03 -31.90
CA LEU A 20 -8.07 -4.48 -30.74
C LEU A 20 -7.31 -3.31 -30.10
N VAL A 21 -6.63 -2.49 -30.90
CA VAL A 21 -5.90 -1.30 -30.43
C VAL A 21 -6.84 -0.28 -29.80
N ILE A 22 -7.99 -0.02 -30.41
CA ILE A 22 -9.03 0.85 -29.89
C ILE A 22 -9.58 0.29 -28.57
N GLY A 23 -9.86 -1.01 -28.51
CA GLY A 23 -10.33 -1.69 -27.29
C GLY A 23 -9.35 -1.56 -26.13
N ILE A 24 -8.05 -1.75 -26.39
CA ILE A 24 -7.01 -1.57 -25.36
C ILE A 24 -6.86 -0.11 -24.94
N ALA A 25 -6.99 0.84 -25.87
CA ALA A 25 -6.84 2.27 -25.60
C ALA A 25 -8.04 2.87 -24.81
N ILE A 26 -9.24 2.31 -25.02
CA ILE A 26 -10.49 2.79 -24.37
C ILE A 26 -10.81 1.99 -23.11
N ALA A 27 -10.20 0.80 -22.92
CA ALA A 27 -10.44 -0.01 -21.72
C ALA A 27 -10.15 0.85 -20.48
N PRO A 28 -11.15 1.11 -19.62
CA PRO A 28 -10.93 1.87 -18.40
C PRO A 28 -9.89 1.09 -17.57
N ARG A 29 -8.91 1.82 -17.04
CA ARG A 29 -7.97 1.22 -16.12
C ARG A 29 -8.74 0.82 -14.87
N ASP A 30 -8.64 -0.44 -14.45
CA ASP A 30 -9.34 -0.99 -13.26
C ASP A 30 -9.23 -0.03 -12.06
N VAL A 31 -8.05 0.59 -11.89
CA VAL A 31 -7.77 1.53 -10.81
C VAL A 31 -8.65 2.79 -10.85
N ASP A 32 -8.96 3.32 -12.04
CA ASP A 32 -9.82 4.50 -12.17
C ASP A 32 -11.28 4.15 -11.89
N LEU A 33 -11.72 2.94 -12.26
CA LEU A 33 -13.05 2.42 -11.89
C LEU A 33 -13.16 2.22 -10.37
N TYR A 34 -12.12 1.68 -9.73
CA TYR A 34 -12.09 1.57 -8.28
C TYR A 34 -12.20 2.94 -7.61
N ALA A 35 -11.46 3.94 -8.10
CA ALA A 35 -11.52 5.28 -7.55
C ALA A 35 -12.93 5.89 -7.68
N GLN A 36 -13.58 5.80 -8.84
CA GLN A 36 -14.94 6.29 -9.05
C GLN A 36 -15.97 5.57 -8.17
N HIS A 37 -15.84 4.25 -8.02
CA HIS A 37 -16.74 3.47 -7.16
C HIS A 37 -16.56 3.85 -5.70
N MET A 38 -15.30 4.00 -5.22
CA MET A 38 -15.03 4.49 -3.88
C MET A 38 -15.62 5.88 -3.64
N GLU A 39 -15.42 6.83 -4.55
CA GLU A 39 -16.02 8.18 -4.44
C GLU A 39 -17.54 8.11 -4.31
N THR A 40 -18.19 7.24 -5.08
CA THR A 40 -19.66 7.09 -5.04
C THR A 40 -20.12 6.53 -3.70
N LEU A 41 -19.42 5.57 -3.12
CA LEU A 41 -19.74 4.98 -1.82
C LEU A 41 -19.46 5.99 -0.68
N MET A 42 -18.32 6.67 -0.71
CA MET A 42 -17.96 7.68 0.27
C MET A 42 -18.94 8.86 0.28
N ALA A 43 -19.43 9.27 -0.91
CA ALA A 43 -20.47 10.31 -1.01
C ALA A 43 -21.81 9.91 -0.35
N LYS A 44 -22.05 8.60 -0.16
CA LYS A 44 -23.20 8.06 0.57
C LYS A 44 -22.91 7.85 2.07
N GLY A 45 -21.67 8.04 2.50
CA GLY A 45 -21.22 7.73 3.85
C GLY A 45 -20.81 6.27 4.07
N ASP A 46 -20.77 5.45 3.03
CA ASP A 46 -20.49 4.01 3.10
C ASP A 46 -18.97 3.73 3.05
N TYR A 47 -18.20 4.28 3.99
CA TYR A 47 -16.73 4.20 4.00
C TYR A 47 -16.22 2.76 4.13
N GLN A 48 -16.89 1.92 4.91
CA GLN A 48 -16.50 0.52 5.08
C GLN A 48 -16.66 -0.28 3.78
N GLU A 49 -17.75 -0.05 3.03
CA GLU A 49 -17.93 -0.68 1.71
C GLU A 49 -16.94 -0.10 0.68
N ALA A 50 -16.63 1.20 0.76
CA ALA A 50 -15.60 1.80 -0.09
C ALA A 50 -14.24 1.13 0.08
N LEU A 51 -13.84 0.76 1.30
CA LEU A 51 -12.58 0.07 1.58
C LEU A 51 -12.49 -1.34 0.98
N LYS A 52 -13.62 -1.99 0.68
CA LYS A 52 -13.65 -3.30 0.01
C LYS A 52 -13.39 -3.20 -1.50
N VAL A 53 -13.56 -2.02 -2.09
CA VAL A 53 -13.37 -1.79 -3.52
C VAL A 53 -11.92 -1.99 -3.91
N GLY A 54 -11.65 -3.01 -4.72
CA GLY A 54 -10.29 -3.34 -5.15
C GLY A 54 -9.34 -3.72 -4.01
N GLU A 55 -9.84 -4.22 -2.87
CA GLU A 55 -9.04 -4.60 -1.69
C GLU A 55 -7.95 -5.62 -2.04
N ARG A 56 -8.22 -6.55 -2.97
CA ARG A 56 -7.27 -7.59 -3.40
C ARG A 56 -6.44 -7.19 -4.62
N SER A 57 -6.60 -5.97 -5.12
CA SER A 57 -5.83 -5.50 -6.27
C SER A 57 -4.44 -5.07 -5.82
N ASP A 58 -3.42 -5.54 -6.54
CA ASP A 58 -2.04 -5.08 -6.43
C ASP A 58 -1.78 -3.73 -7.12
N LYS A 59 -2.80 -3.24 -7.85
CA LYS A 59 -2.72 -1.99 -8.59
C LYS A 59 -3.24 -0.82 -7.77
N THR A 60 -2.54 0.30 -7.86
CA THR A 60 -2.96 1.56 -7.25
C THR A 60 -2.48 2.76 -8.06
N ASN A 61 -3.11 3.91 -7.84
CA ASN A 61 -2.60 5.20 -8.25
C ASN A 61 -2.75 6.19 -7.09
N ARG A 62 -2.24 7.41 -7.28
CA ARG A 62 -2.27 8.42 -6.22
C ARG A 62 -3.69 8.76 -5.75
N LYS A 63 -4.64 8.86 -6.69
CA LYS A 63 -6.04 9.16 -6.37
C LYS A 63 -6.67 8.07 -5.53
N LEU A 64 -6.48 6.80 -5.92
CA LEU A 64 -7.01 5.65 -5.18
C LEU A 64 -6.40 5.55 -3.79
N LEU A 65 -5.09 5.80 -3.64
CA LEU A 65 -4.43 5.84 -2.34
C LEU A 65 -5.01 6.94 -1.45
N GLN A 66 -5.23 8.15 -1.99
CA GLN A 66 -5.84 9.26 -1.23
C GLN A 66 -7.23 8.91 -0.73
N LEU A 67 -8.09 8.33 -1.57
CA LEU A 67 -9.44 7.89 -1.20
C LEU A 67 -9.40 6.79 -0.12
N ARG A 68 -8.48 5.82 -0.24
CA ARG A 68 -8.28 4.78 0.78
C ARG A 68 -7.85 5.38 2.11
N MET A 69 -6.90 6.30 2.10
CA MET A 69 -6.46 6.98 3.32
C MET A 69 -7.58 7.81 3.95
N GLU A 70 -8.40 8.47 3.14
CA GLU A 70 -9.55 9.23 3.62
C GLU A 70 -10.60 8.32 4.27
N ALA A 71 -10.96 7.22 3.61
CA ALA A 71 -11.91 6.24 4.15
C ALA A 71 -11.37 5.57 5.44
N LEU A 72 -10.09 5.18 5.45
CA LEU A 72 -9.44 4.62 6.64
C LEU A 72 -9.38 5.62 7.81
N ASN A 73 -9.10 6.88 7.51
CA ASN A 73 -9.06 7.91 8.56
C ASN A 73 -10.45 8.18 9.15
N HIS A 74 -11.49 8.18 8.32
CA HIS A 74 -12.88 8.31 8.77
C HIS A 74 -13.27 7.17 9.73
N GLU A 75 -12.85 5.96 9.42
CA GLU A 75 -13.09 4.76 10.25
C GLU A 75 -12.08 4.59 11.41
N HIS A 76 -11.16 5.54 11.62
CA HIS A 76 -10.07 5.45 12.60
C HIS A 76 -9.17 4.20 12.44
N LEU A 77 -9.00 3.74 11.21
CA LEU A 77 -8.24 2.53 10.85
C LEU A 77 -6.95 2.82 10.10
N LEU A 78 -6.54 4.10 9.97
CA LEU A 78 -5.41 4.46 9.13
C LEU A 78 -4.11 3.80 9.60
N GLY A 79 -3.78 3.88 10.88
CA GLY A 79 -2.61 3.20 11.47
C GLY A 79 -2.75 1.69 11.59
N GLU A 80 -3.95 1.12 11.38
CA GLU A 80 -4.21 -0.32 11.48
C GLU A 80 -4.16 -1.02 10.13
N ARG A 81 -4.61 -0.36 9.04
CA ARG A 81 -4.89 -1.05 7.77
C ARG A 81 -4.20 -0.46 6.54
N LEU A 82 -3.53 0.70 6.62
CA LEU A 82 -2.97 1.38 5.45
C LEU A 82 -2.06 0.47 4.60
N PHE A 83 -1.11 -0.25 5.22
CA PHE A 83 -0.12 -1.08 4.51
C PHE A 83 -0.67 -2.45 4.07
N GLN A 84 -1.96 -2.71 4.23
CA GLN A 84 -2.66 -3.82 3.55
C GLN A 84 -2.95 -3.48 2.08
N TYR A 85 -2.92 -2.20 1.72
CA TYR A 85 -3.15 -1.73 0.37
C TYR A 85 -1.83 -1.36 -0.32
N PRO A 86 -1.76 -1.45 -1.65
CA PRO A 86 -0.60 -0.96 -2.38
C PRO A 86 -0.39 0.53 -2.14
N ILE A 87 0.84 0.91 -1.83
CA ILE A 87 1.26 2.29 -1.61
C ILE A 87 1.98 2.80 -2.85
N THR A 88 1.75 4.05 -3.21
CA THR A 88 2.45 4.72 -4.32
C THR A 88 2.74 6.19 -3.99
N GLY A 89 3.83 6.69 -4.53
CA GLY A 89 4.24 8.08 -4.32
C GLY A 89 4.88 8.33 -2.95
N LYS A 90 4.92 9.60 -2.56
CA LYS A 90 5.54 10.06 -1.30
C LYS A 90 4.48 10.46 -0.29
N GLY A 91 4.84 10.39 0.99
CA GLY A 91 4.00 10.77 2.12
C GLY A 91 3.89 12.28 2.40
N ASP A 92 4.68 13.13 1.72
CA ASP A 92 4.83 14.55 2.04
C ASP A 92 3.51 15.34 2.05
N GLU A 93 2.58 14.99 1.18
CA GLU A 93 1.26 15.63 1.13
C GLU A 93 0.37 15.26 2.31
N PHE A 94 0.56 14.06 2.86
CA PHE A 94 -0.21 13.57 4.02
C PHE A 94 0.33 14.16 5.32
N ILE A 95 1.65 14.34 5.43
CA ILE A 95 2.30 14.98 6.60
C ILE A 95 1.67 16.33 6.92
N LYS A 96 1.32 17.12 5.90
CA LYS A 96 0.72 18.45 6.07
C LYS A 96 -0.70 18.44 6.65
N LYS A 97 -1.37 17.30 6.64
CA LYS A 97 -2.75 17.15 7.16
C LYS A 97 -2.78 16.97 8.68
N GLY A 98 -1.65 16.59 9.28
CA GLY A 98 -1.55 16.32 10.72
C GLY A 98 -2.18 14.98 11.16
N GLY A 99 -2.12 14.69 12.46
CA GLY A 99 -2.72 13.49 13.05
C GLY A 99 -2.19 12.17 12.44
N ASP A 100 -3.07 11.22 12.23
CA ASP A 100 -2.72 9.93 11.64
C ASP A 100 -2.19 10.04 10.19
N TYR A 101 -2.63 11.06 9.46
CA TYR A 101 -2.05 11.33 8.13
C TYR A 101 -0.57 11.70 8.22
N GLU A 102 -0.19 12.51 9.21
CA GLU A 102 1.20 12.89 9.42
C GLU A 102 2.06 11.68 9.76
N LEU A 103 1.61 10.87 10.73
CA LEU A 103 2.30 9.66 11.14
C LEU A 103 2.45 8.67 9.99
N CYS A 104 1.36 8.38 9.26
CA CYS A 104 1.39 7.52 8.09
C CYS A 104 2.23 8.10 6.96
N GLY A 105 2.27 9.42 6.78
CA GLY A 105 3.12 10.10 5.82
C GLY A 105 4.60 9.87 6.08
N TYR A 106 5.04 9.95 7.34
CA TYR A 106 6.41 9.60 7.73
C TYR A 106 6.69 8.11 7.47
N LEU A 107 5.76 7.21 7.79
CA LEU A 107 5.92 5.78 7.51
C LEU A 107 6.01 5.47 6.01
N ILE A 108 5.21 6.12 5.16
CA ILE A 108 5.30 6.01 3.69
C ILE A 108 6.69 6.47 3.20
N ASN A 109 7.22 7.56 3.75
CA ASN A 109 8.55 8.06 3.44
C ASN A 109 9.68 7.25 4.08
N LYS A 110 9.37 6.24 4.91
CA LYS A 110 10.32 5.46 5.70
C LYS A 110 11.15 6.30 6.68
N ASP A 111 10.64 7.47 7.07
CA ASP A 111 11.27 8.37 8.02
C ASP A 111 10.85 7.98 9.45
N LEU A 112 11.48 6.91 9.95
CA LEU A 112 11.23 6.38 11.28
C LEU A 112 11.67 7.35 12.40
N ASP A 113 12.65 8.20 12.12
CA ASP A 113 13.15 9.16 13.12
C ASP A 113 12.09 10.23 13.39
N ARG A 114 11.50 10.83 12.33
CA ARG A 114 10.40 11.78 12.47
C ARG A 114 9.13 11.13 13.02
N PHE A 115 8.82 9.93 12.55
CA PHE A 115 7.70 9.17 13.10
C PHE A 115 7.82 8.98 14.60
N ALA A 116 8.98 8.51 15.11
CA ALA A 116 9.20 8.27 16.53
C ALA A 116 9.21 9.57 17.37
N GLU A 117 9.66 10.68 16.80
CA GLU A 117 9.62 12.00 17.45
C GLU A 117 8.18 12.53 17.61
N VAL A 118 7.34 12.33 16.58
CA VAL A 118 5.98 12.92 16.52
C VAL A 118 4.94 12.03 17.18
N LEU A 119 5.09 10.71 17.13
CA LEU A 119 4.11 9.76 17.67
C LEU A 119 3.66 10.05 19.11
N PRO A 120 4.53 10.40 20.09
CA PRO A 120 4.11 10.68 21.46
C PRO A 120 3.24 11.93 21.62
N ARG A 121 3.15 12.78 20.59
CA ARG A 121 2.26 13.96 20.58
C ARG A 121 0.80 13.59 20.32
N HIS A 122 0.58 12.45 19.65
CA HIS A 122 -0.74 11.97 19.22
C HIS A 122 -1.22 10.76 20.01
N TYR A 123 -0.29 9.92 20.48
CA TYR A 123 -0.60 8.63 21.09
C TYR A 123 0.18 8.41 22.39
N LYS A 124 -0.50 7.77 23.35
CA LYS A 124 0.19 7.15 24.47
C LYS A 124 0.93 5.90 23.97
N ILE A 125 2.18 5.73 24.38
CA ILE A 125 3.01 4.61 23.97
C ILE A 125 2.69 3.39 24.83
N ASP A 126 1.69 2.63 24.40
CA ASP A 126 1.25 1.41 25.08
C ASP A 126 0.76 0.33 24.09
N LYS A 127 0.18 -0.75 24.61
CA LYS A 127 -0.32 -1.87 23.79
C LYS A 127 -1.53 -1.52 22.91
N GLN A 128 -2.16 -0.36 23.12
CA GLN A 128 -3.31 0.08 22.33
C GLN A 128 -2.92 0.85 21.07
N LEU A 129 -1.62 1.09 20.86
CA LEU A 129 -1.14 1.69 19.62
C LEU A 129 -1.64 0.91 18.40
N PRO A 130 -1.96 1.61 17.28
CA PRO A 130 -2.23 0.98 16.00
C PRO A 130 -1.14 0.01 15.56
N ARG A 131 -1.54 -1.06 14.86
CA ARG A 131 -0.66 -2.17 14.45
C ARG A 131 0.62 -1.69 13.78
N TYR A 132 0.50 -0.81 12.79
CA TYR A 132 1.67 -0.37 12.03
C TYR A 132 2.58 0.56 12.81
N TYR A 133 2.05 1.30 13.78
CA TYR A 133 2.87 2.12 14.66
C TYR A 133 3.70 1.25 15.60
N LYS A 134 3.11 0.18 16.14
CA LYS A 134 3.86 -0.83 16.91
C LYS A 134 4.96 -1.46 16.09
N GLN A 135 4.63 -1.93 14.87
CA GLN A 135 5.62 -2.54 13.96
C GLN A 135 6.75 -1.57 13.61
N ALA A 136 6.43 -0.31 13.34
CA ALA A 136 7.43 0.72 13.06
C ALA A 136 8.33 1.00 14.26
N LEU A 137 7.79 1.01 15.50
CA LEU A 137 8.60 1.19 16.71
C LEU A 137 9.54 0.00 16.96
N ILE A 138 9.09 -1.24 16.77
CA ILE A 138 9.95 -2.42 16.86
C ILE A 138 11.10 -2.29 15.87
N GLN A 139 10.82 -1.98 14.62
CA GLN A 139 11.85 -1.80 13.60
C GLN A 139 12.80 -0.65 13.93
N TYR A 140 12.27 0.48 14.41
CA TYR A 140 13.07 1.62 14.86
C TYR A 140 14.05 1.20 15.95
N ASN A 141 13.60 0.42 16.93
CA ASN A 141 14.42 -0.08 18.02
C ASN A 141 15.61 -0.94 17.54
N HIS A 142 15.43 -1.72 16.47
CA HIS A 142 16.53 -2.49 15.88
C HIS A 142 17.48 -1.65 15.03
N LEU A 143 17.01 -0.58 14.43
CA LEU A 143 17.81 0.25 13.54
C LEU A 143 18.56 1.39 14.25
N ARG A 144 18.17 1.72 15.49
CA ARG A 144 18.73 2.88 16.21
C ARG A 144 19.20 2.50 17.62
N SER A 145 20.40 2.98 17.95
CA SER A 145 20.96 2.81 19.31
C SER A 145 20.35 3.81 20.30
N THR A 146 20.04 5.03 19.84
CA THR A 146 19.39 6.06 20.66
C THR A 146 17.91 6.06 20.37
N ARG A 147 17.08 5.93 21.41
CA ARG A 147 15.63 5.73 21.28
C ARG A 147 14.90 6.85 22.01
N PRO A 148 14.21 7.78 21.30
CA PRO A 148 13.37 8.77 21.94
C PRO A 148 12.10 8.15 22.55
N VAL A 149 11.70 6.98 22.05
CA VAL A 149 10.53 6.24 22.49
C VAL A 149 10.94 4.82 22.86
N ASN A 150 10.58 4.38 24.06
CA ASN A 150 10.81 3.01 24.50
C ASN A 150 9.47 2.24 24.37
N TYR A 151 9.37 1.39 23.37
CA TYR A 151 8.25 0.48 23.17
C TYR A 151 8.76 -0.96 23.17
N GLN A 152 8.08 -1.83 23.90
CA GLN A 152 8.42 -3.25 24.02
C GLN A 152 7.16 -4.09 23.84
N ASP A 153 7.23 -5.07 22.95
CA ASP A 153 6.18 -6.06 22.70
C ASP A 153 6.86 -7.38 22.32
N GLU A 154 6.86 -8.33 23.22
CA GLU A 154 7.58 -9.60 23.05
C GLU A 154 7.10 -10.41 21.85
N VAL A 155 5.80 -10.33 21.52
CA VAL A 155 5.23 -11.06 20.38
C VAL A 155 5.73 -10.43 19.08
N LEU A 156 5.59 -9.11 18.94
CA LEU A 156 6.06 -8.40 17.73
C LEU A 156 7.58 -8.45 17.60
N GLU A 157 8.31 -8.44 18.72
CA GLU A 157 9.76 -8.59 18.72
C GLU A 157 10.17 -9.96 18.17
N THR A 158 9.49 -11.03 18.61
CA THR A 158 9.72 -12.39 18.12
C THR A 158 9.39 -12.50 16.63
N ASP A 159 8.23 -11.98 16.20
CA ASP A 159 7.80 -11.97 14.80
C ASP A 159 8.81 -11.23 13.90
N TYR A 160 9.35 -10.10 14.36
CA TYR A 160 10.35 -9.35 13.61
C TYR A 160 11.67 -10.11 13.49
N GLN A 161 12.11 -10.75 14.56
CA GLN A 161 13.31 -11.59 14.56
C GLN A 161 13.13 -12.83 13.67
N ASP A 162 11.94 -13.41 13.63
CA ASP A 162 11.60 -14.51 12.71
C ASP A 162 11.67 -14.07 11.25
N MET A 163 11.19 -12.86 10.94
CA MET A 163 11.38 -12.30 9.62
C MET A 163 12.84 -12.13 9.26
N GLN A 164 13.66 -11.59 10.17
CA GLN A 164 15.11 -11.44 9.95
C GLN A 164 15.82 -12.80 9.78
N ARG A 165 15.42 -13.82 10.55
CA ARG A 165 15.94 -15.19 10.39
C ARG A 165 15.55 -15.80 9.05
N LEU A 166 14.32 -15.55 8.59
CA LEU A 166 13.88 -15.97 7.26
C LEU A 166 14.68 -15.27 6.16
N GLU A 167 14.91 -13.96 6.27
CA GLU A 167 15.75 -13.20 5.34
C GLU A 167 17.16 -13.75 5.23
N ALA A 168 17.76 -14.14 6.35
CA ALA A 168 19.12 -14.68 6.39
C ALA A 168 19.27 -16.04 5.67
N GLN A 169 18.18 -16.80 5.49
CA GLN A 169 18.19 -18.08 4.77
C GLN A 169 18.34 -17.90 3.25
N TYR A 170 18.04 -16.71 2.71
CA TYR A 170 18.01 -16.43 1.28
C TYR A 170 19.05 -15.36 0.89
N PRO A 171 20.24 -15.73 0.41
CA PRO A 171 21.26 -14.77 -0.05
C PRO A 171 20.78 -13.94 -1.25
N ASP A 172 20.05 -14.57 -2.18
CA ASP A 172 19.49 -13.88 -3.36
C ASP A 172 18.32 -12.96 -2.95
N LYS A 173 18.40 -11.68 -3.39
CA LYS A 173 17.42 -10.64 -3.05
C LYS A 173 16.01 -10.98 -3.52
N LYS A 174 15.85 -11.56 -4.73
CA LYS A 174 14.52 -11.87 -5.27
C LYS A 174 13.89 -13.07 -4.56
N ALA A 175 14.68 -14.12 -4.30
CA ALA A 175 14.22 -15.27 -3.55
C ALA A 175 13.83 -14.88 -2.12
N ARG A 176 14.61 -14.02 -1.47
CA ARG A 176 14.33 -13.45 -0.15
C ARG A 176 13.02 -12.68 -0.15
N GLN A 177 12.82 -11.77 -1.10
CA GLN A 177 11.58 -10.99 -1.22
C GLN A 177 10.35 -11.90 -1.37
N VAL A 178 10.44 -12.95 -2.20
CA VAL A 178 9.33 -13.91 -2.38
C VAL A 178 9.05 -14.71 -1.10
N ALA A 179 10.10 -15.14 -0.39
CA ALA A 179 9.94 -15.88 0.85
C ALA A 179 9.29 -15.01 1.94
N VAL A 180 9.77 -13.79 2.11
CA VAL A 180 9.24 -12.84 3.11
C VAL A 180 7.83 -12.39 2.74
N PHE A 181 7.53 -12.15 1.45
CA PHE A 181 6.19 -11.80 0.96
C PHE A 181 5.13 -12.78 1.45
N ARG A 182 5.36 -14.07 1.33
CA ARG A 182 4.38 -15.12 1.67
C ARG A 182 3.90 -15.08 3.14
N GLN A 183 4.71 -14.56 4.05
CA GLN A 183 4.42 -14.58 5.49
C GLN A 183 4.18 -13.17 6.06
N TYR A 184 4.80 -12.16 5.45
CA TYR A 184 4.85 -10.80 5.99
C TYR A 184 4.25 -9.73 5.07
N GLU A 185 3.56 -10.16 3.98
CA GLU A 185 2.75 -9.25 3.17
C GLU A 185 1.76 -8.48 4.06
N GLY A 186 1.59 -7.19 3.80
CA GLY A 186 0.70 -6.35 4.60
C GLY A 186 1.24 -6.00 5.99
N THR A 187 2.53 -6.25 6.27
CA THR A 187 3.23 -5.68 7.42
C THR A 187 4.01 -4.43 7.01
N TYR A 188 4.22 -3.52 7.98
CA TYR A 188 5.09 -2.36 7.76
C TYR A 188 6.55 -2.79 7.47
N TRP A 189 7.02 -3.86 8.06
CA TRP A 189 8.37 -4.39 7.87
C TRP A 189 8.64 -4.79 6.42
N TYR A 190 7.67 -5.52 5.81
CA TYR A 190 7.76 -5.88 4.39
C TYR A 190 7.74 -4.63 3.49
N PHE A 191 6.84 -3.70 3.77
CA PHE A 191 6.79 -2.42 3.05
C PHE A 191 8.14 -1.68 3.14
N TYR A 192 8.68 -1.56 4.35
CA TYR A 192 9.95 -0.84 4.57
C TYR A 192 11.12 -1.46 3.82
N ALA A 193 11.24 -2.80 3.84
CA ALA A 193 12.38 -3.52 3.28
C ALA A 193 12.32 -3.65 1.75
N TYR A 194 11.12 -3.81 1.16
CA TYR A 194 10.98 -4.30 -0.21
C TYR A 194 10.14 -3.43 -1.14
N LEU A 195 9.27 -2.57 -0.64
CA LEU A 195 8.43 -1.72 -1.47
C LEU A 195 8.97 -0.29 -1.53
N HIS A 196 8.83 0.35 -2.70
CA HIS A 196 9.31 1.72 -2.96
C HIS A 196 8.17 2.60 -3.42
#